data_f652d1731488c19929d7d5702d000d1b
#
_entry.id   f652d1731488c19929d7d5702d000d1b
#
_cell.length_a   1.000
_cell.length_b   1.000
_cell.length_c   1.000
_cell.angle_alpha   90.00
_cell.angle_beta   90.00
_cell.angle_gamma   90.00
#
_symmetry.space_group_name_H-M   'P 1'
#
loop_
_entity.id
_entity.type
_entity.pdbx_description
1 polymer ?
#
loop_
_entity_poly.entity_id
_entity_poly.type
_entity_poly.pdbx_seq_one_letter_code
_entity_poly.pdbx_strand_id
1 'polypeptide(L)'
;MNAISKFPRLGIVIAVLAAAAVAAAQAPVPPANSTAPAAPQNGAPPAGPPTFAGLGNLPPSAAAAKAPRTLVPYFTPATAAPRAPDADGFLRRWLLLEPIVKPNRTNAVFVGTYVRKTLAAESFPGQFTAIPHNGDKVTVGGQDLQWHALDSTNFNVKLFRFAYGLNKPTYGVIFWAVTVIDSPREIENVRLAVGSNSASLWWLNGQQVVGLFDDRRMVMDDVVSKRLTLNKGKNVIRGAVINGPGMSDFCVRLIGEDGKPIKDLAVSVE
;
A
#
# COMPACT_ATOMS: atom_id res chain seq x y z
N MET A 1 -39.28 -50.92 -36.56
CA MET A 1 -37.90 -51.32 -36.92
C MET A 1 -36.96 -50.68 -35.94
N ASN A 2 -36.41 -51.53 -35.06
CA ASN A 2 -35.56 -51.15 -33.92
C ASN A 2 -34.10 -50.90 -34.36
N ALA A 3 -33.51 -49.82 -33.92
CA ALA A 3 -32.07 -49.62 -33.95
C ALA A 3 -31.57 -49.28 -32.52
N ILE A 4 -30.98 -50.24 -31.86
CA ILE A 4 -30.37 -50.18 -30.55
C ILE A 4 -28.93 -49.67 -30.75
N SER A 5 -28.63 -48.49 -30.24
CA SER A 5 -27.28 -47.96 -30.18
C SER A 5 -26.57 -48.41 -28.88
N LYS A 6 -25.45 -49.11 -29.06
CA LYS A 6 -24.61 -49.65 -27.98
C LYS A 6 -23.67 -48.53 -27.46
N PHE A 7 -23.66 -48.29 -26.14
CA PHE A 7 -22.64 -47.51 -25.44
C PHE A 7 -21.47 -48.38 -25.05
N PRO A 8 -20.20 -47.93 -25.22
CA PRO A 8 -19.06 -48.65 -24.67
C PRO A 8 -18.84 -48.28 -23.18
N ARG A 9 -18.61 -49.32 -22.39
CA ARG A 9 -18.24 -49.24 -20.98
C ARG A 9 -16.81 -48.68 -20.86
N LEU A 10 -16.65 -47.55 -20.16
CA LEU A 10 -15.39 -46.96 -19.78
C LEU A 10 -14.89 -47.68 -18.50
N GLY A 11 -13.80 -48.44 -18.60
CA GLY A 11 -13.16 -49.07 -17.46
C GLY A 11 -12.41 -48.06 -16.60
N ILE A 12 -12.66 -48.08 -15.30
CA ILE A 12 -11.94 -47.30 -14.28
C ILE A 12 -10.66 -48.07 -13.95
N VAL A 13 -9.51 -47.50 -14.29
CA VAL A 13 -8.20 -47.97 -13.83
C VAL A 13 -7.88 -47.24 -12.53
N ILE A 14 -7.89 -47.94 -11.43
CA ILE A 14 -7.42 -47.44 -10.12
C ILE A 14 -5.91 -47.62 -10.09
N ALA A 15 -5.17 -46.50 -10.17
CA ALA A 15 -3.74 -46.51 -9.91
C ALA A 15 -3.48 -46.39 -8.40
N VAL A 16 -2.95 -47.45 -7.81
CA VAL A 16 -2.48 -47.46 -6.43
C VAL A 16 -1.08 -46.83 -6.40
N LEU A 17 -0.95 -45.64 -5.83
CA LEU A 17 0.34 -45.01 -5.55
C LEU A 17 0.86 -45.54 -4.22
N ALA A 18 1.92 -46.32 -4.26
CA ALA A 18 2.69 -46.72 -3.09
C ALA A 18 3.54 -45.54 -2.62
N ALA A 19 3.30 -45.04 -1.40
CA ALA A 19 4.14 -44.05 -0.74
C ALA A 19 5.38 -44.73 -0.18
N ALA A 20 6.55 -44.44 -0.74
CA ALA A 20 7.83 -44.81 -0.17
C ALA A 20 8.21 -43.79 0.92
N ALA A 21 8.22 -44.23 2.18
CA ALA A 21 8.74 -43.44 3.30
C ALA A 21 10.27 -43.44 3.23
N VAL A 22 10.86 -42.27 2.98
CA VAL A 22 12.30 -42.06 3.14
C VAL A 22 12.58 -41.76 4.61
N ALA A 23 13.19 -42.66 5.31
CA ALA A 23 13.72 -42.47 6.66
C ALA A 23 14.99 -41.58 6.55
N ALA A 24 14.93 -40.35 7.03
CA ALA A 24 16.11 -39.54 7.22
C ALA A 24 16.89 -40.01 8.44
N ALA A 25 18.09 -40.52 8.21
CA ALA A 25 19.03 -40.88 9.25
C ALA A 25 19.55 -39.61 9.94
N GLN A 26 19.28 -39.44 11.22
CA GLN A 26 19.87 -38.41 12.05
C GLN A 26 21.33 -38.76 12.36
N ALA A 27 22.23 -37.83 12.02
CA ALA A 27 23.62 -37.90 12.40
C ALA A 27 23.78 -37.77 13.95
N PRO A 28 24.72 -38.46 14.59
CA PRO A 28 24.91 -38.39 16.04
C PRO A 28 25.48 -37.01 16.43
N VAL A 29 24.85 -36.42 17.45
CA VAL A 29 25.32 -35.17 18.10
C VAL A 29 26.54 -35.53 18.95
N PRO A 30 27.69 -34.83 18.81
CA PRO A 30 28.84 -35.03 19.67
C PRO A 30 28.57 -34.53 21.09
N PRO A 31 29.17 -35.15 22.14
CA PRO A 31 28.94 -34.74 23.52
C PRO A 31 29.59 -33.39 23.80
N ALA A 32 28.81 -32.50 24.43
CA ALA A 32 29.29 -31.23 24.90
C ALA A 32 30.22 -31.38 26.11
N ASN A 33 31.52 -31.30 25.87
CA ASN A 33 32.49 -31.04 26.91
C ASN A 33 32.85 -29.54 26.83
N SER A 34 32.23 -28.73 27.66
CA SER A 34 32.71 -27.37 27.94
C SER A 34 32.89 -27.17 29.45
N THR A 35 34.11 -27.37 29.94
CA THR A 35 34.57 -26.78 31.18
C THR A 35 34.60 -25.28 30.99
N ALA A 36 33.61 -24.56 31.50
CA ALA A 36 33.63 -23.12 31.59
C ALA A 36 34.63 -22.73 32.68
N PRO A 37 35.53 -21.75 32.45
CA PRO A 37 36.36 -21.21 33.49
C PRO A 37 35.50 -20.44 34.50
N ALA A 38 35.78 -20.64 35.81
CA ALA A 38 35.10 -19.94 36.90
C ALA A 38 35.23 -18.44 36.75
N ALA A 39 34.09 -17.75 36.78
CA ALA A 39 34.04 -16.30 36.79
C ALA A 39 34.58 -15.73 38.10
N PRO A 40 35.37 -14.63 38.09
CA PRO A 40 35.79 -13.97 39.30
C PRO A 40 34.56 -13.33 39.99
N GLN A 41 34.33 -13.73 41.23
CA GLN A 41 33.36 -13.08 42.11
C GLN A 41 34.04 -11.81 42.62
N ASN A 42 33.58 -10.65 42.18
CA ASN A 42 33.57 -9.34 42.84
C ASN A 42 33.46 -8.24 41.78
N GLY A 43 32.25 -7.92 41.44
CA GLY A 43 31.90 -6.73 40.65
C GLY A 43 30.49 -6.30 41.04
N ALA A 44 30.34 -5.04 41.36
CA ALA A 44 29.02 -4.43 41.59
C ALA A 44 28.03 -4.81 40.47
N PRO A 45 26.74 -4.93 40.78
CA PRO A 45 25.74 -5.25 39.75
C PRO A 45 25.89 -4.25 38.60
N PRO A 46 25.76 -4.70 37.32
CA PRO A 46 25.85 -3.81 36.20
C PRO A 46 24.79 -2.70 36.36
N ALA A 47 25.25 -1.46 36.22
CA ALA A 47 24.34 -0.32 36.20
C ALA A 47 23.24 -0.60 35.18
N GLY A 48 22.01 -0.51 35.63
CA GLY A 48 20.84 -0.64 34.74
C GLY A 48 20.96 0.32 33.54
N PRO A 49 20.23 0.10 32.47
CA PRO A 49 20.27 0.98 31.31
C PRO A 49 20.09 2.43 31.79
N PRO A 50 20.82 3.39 31.20
CA PRO A 50 20.77 4.78 31.65
C PRO A 50 19.31 5.22 31.65
N THR A 51 18.76 5.43 32.83
CA THR A 51 17.48 6.11 33.01
C THR A 51 17.68 7.52 32.47
N PHE A 52 16.93 7.89 31.45
CA PHE A 52 16.83 9.26 30.95
C PHE A 52 16.20 10.18 32.03
N ALA A 53 16.74 10.21 33.22
CA ALA A 53 16.32 11.08 34.31
C ALA A 53 16.99 12.46 34.19
N GLY A 54 17.06 13.02 33.00
CA GLY A 54 17.69 14.32 32.76
C GLY A 54 16.94 15.25 31.83
N LEU A 55 15.83 14.80 31.20
CA LEU A 55 15.00 15.66 30.32
C LEU A 55 13.75 16.19 30.99
N GLY A 56 13.59 15.99 32.29
CA GLY A 56 12.35 16.29 33.03
C GLY A 56 12.13 17.75 33.39
N ASN A 57 13.06 18.68 33.17
CA ASN A 57 12.88 20.09 33.56
C ASN A 57 13.58 21.05 32.61
N LEU A 58 13.49 20.85 31.32
CA LEU A 58 13.60 21.98 30.41
C LEU A 58 12.33 22.81 30.63
N PRO A 59 12.42 24.11 30.99
CA PRO A 59 11.24 24.96 31.00
C PRO A 59 10.59 24.81 29.62
N PRO A 60 9.25 24.73 29.56
CA PRO A 60 8.59 24.71 28.27
C PRO A 60 9.17 25.91 27.51
N SER A 61 9.92 25.62 26.45
CA SER A 61 10.42 26.67 25.54
C SER A 61 9.17 27.50 25.21
N ALA A 62 9.16 28.74 25.71
CA ALA A 62 8.08 29.65 25.49
C ALA A 62 7.81 29.63 24.00
N ALA A 63 6.72 29.00 23.62
CA ALA A 63 6.17 29.02 22.28
C ALA A 63 7.25 28.88 21.19
N ALA A 64 7.76 27.71 20.94
CA ALA A 64 7.93 27.32 19.57
C ALA A 64 6.56 27.48 18.95
N ALA A 65 6.29 28.66 18.37
CA ALA A 65 5.10 28.94 17.61
C ALA A 65 5.00 27.75 16.67
N LYS A 66 3.95 26.95 16.83
CA LYS A 66 3.79 25.67 16.14
C LYS A 66 3.94 25.99 14.67
N ALA A 67 5.03 25.56 14.04
CA ALA A 67 5.36 25.94 12.66
C ALA A 67 4.09 25.73 11.83
N PRO A 68 3.71 26.68 10.95
CA PRO A 68 2.47 26.61 10.23
C PRO A 68 2.42 25.28 9.50
N ARG A 69 1.34 24.55 9.69
CA ARG A 69 1.12 23.28 8.98
C ARG A 69 0.90 23.63 7.51
N THR A 70 1.70 23.05 6.63
CA THR A 70 1.69 23.35 5.20
C THR A 70 1.96 22.06 4.41
N LEU A 71 1.47 22.03 3.18
CA LEU A 71 1.75 20.94 2.23
C LEU A 71 3.19 21.03 1.66
N VAL A 72 3.79 22.23 1.66
CA VAL A 72 5.18 22.43 1.22
C VAL A 72 6.14 21.82 2.27
N PRO A 73 7.24 21.16 1.87
CA PRO A 73 7.75 20.99 0.50
C PRO A 73 7.25 19.72 -0.22
N TYR A 74 6.32 18.98 0.33
CA TYR A 74 5.93 17.63 -0.14
C TYR A 74 4.97 17.65 -1.32
N PHE A 75 4.19 18.73 -1.46
CA PHE A 75 3.17 18.85 -2.48
C PHE A 75 3.14 20.26 -3.07
N THR A 76 2.78 20.34 -4.35
CA THR A 76 2.36 21.54 -5.04
C THR A 76 0.96 21.33 -5.63
N PRO A 77 0.15 22.38 -5.80
CA PRO A 77 -1.12 22.25 -6.52
C PRO A 77 -0.89 21.69 -7.94
N ALA A 78 -1.73 20.75 -8.35
CA ALA A 78 -1.69 20.25 -9.72
C ALA A 78 -2.16 21.34 -10.69
N THR A 79 -1.50 21.41 -11.85
CA THR A 79 -1.93 22.30 -12.94
C THR A 79 -2.95 21.59 -13.84
N ALA A 80 -3.72 22.35 -14.63
CA ALA A 80 -4.64 21.79 -15.61
C ALA A 80 -3.90 21.01 -16.74
N ALA A 81 -2.68 21.41 -17.09
CA ALA A 81 -1.91 20.71 -18.11
C ALA A 81 -1.48 19.31 -17.62
N PRO A 82 -1.75 18.23 -18.36
CA PRO A 82 -1.26 16.91 -18.03
C PRO A 82 0.27 16.86 -17.91
N ARG A 83 0.79 15.91 -17.14
CA ARG A 83 2.23 15.70 -17.03
C ARG A 83 2.59 14.22 -17.29
N ALA A 84 3.78 13.97 -17.77
CA ALA A 84 4.31 12.61 -17.87
C ALA A 84 4.62 12.05 -16.47
N PRO A 85 4.69 10.71 -16.32
CA PRO A 85 5.36 10.08 -15.19
C PRO A 85 6.78 10.65 -15.02
N ASP A 86 7.37 10.51 -13.85
CA ASP A 86 8.75 10.99 -13.64
C ASP A 86 9.81 10.12 -14.37
N ALA A 87 11.09 10.47 -14.19
CA ALA A 87 12.20 9.79 -14.87
C ALA A 87 12.24 8.27 -14.60
N ASP A 88 11.73 7.83 -13.45
CA ASP A 88 11.66 6.43 -13.04
C ASP A 88 10.27 5.81 -13.28
N GLY A 89 9.36 6.55 -13.91
CA GLY A 89 8.01 6.14 -14.28
C GLY A 89 6.97 6.28 -13.17
N PHE A 90 7.31 6.90 -12.02
CA PHE A 90 6.35 7.06 -10.94
C PHE A 90 5.30 8.11 -11.24
N LEU A 91 4.05 7.78 -10.84
CA LEU A 91 2.90 8.66 -10.95
C LEU A 91 2.88 9.61 -9.75
N ARG A 92 3.10 10.89 -10.01
CA ARG A 92 3.24 11.90 -8.96
C ARG A 92 2.04 12.83 -8.84
N ARG A 93 1.09 12.77 -9.78
CA ARG A 93 -0.12 13.60 -9.82
C ARG A 93 -1.33 12.82 -9.34
N TRP A 94 -2.02 13.34 -8.33
CA TRP A 94 -3.12 12.65 -7.66
C TRP A 94 -4.20 13.61 -7.18
N LEU A 95 -5.45 13.15 -7.23
CA LEU A 95 -6.54 13.64 -6.40
C LEU A 95 -6.50 12.85 -5.09
N LEU A 96 -6.30 13.56 -3.97
CA LEU A 96 -6.23 12.98 -2.63
C LEU A 96 -7.43 13.47 -1.82
N LEU A 97 -8.20 12.52 -1.26
CA LEU A 97 -9.27 12.83 -0.33
C LEU A 97 -8.69 13.07 1.07
N GLU A 98 -9.18 14.09 1.76
CA GLU A 98 -8.93 14.26 3.19
C GLU A 98 -9.22 12.95 3.95
N PRO A 99 -8.46 12.63 5.01
CA PRO A 99 -8.49 11.32 5.63
C PRO A 99 -9.85 11.03 6.29
N ILE A 100 -10.40 9.87 5.99
CA ILE A 100 -11.58 9.30 6.65
C ILE A 100 -11.14 8.70 7.98
N VAL A 101 -11.74 9.11 9.09
CA VAL A 101 -11.41 8.58 10.43
C VAL A 101 -11.84 7.11 10.52
N LYS A 102 -10.87 6.25 10.80
CA LYS A 102 -11.05 4.81 11.04
C LYS A 102 -10.12 4.37 12.17
N PRO A 103 -10.50 4.57 13.43
CA PRO A 103 -9.62 4.31 14.57
C PRO A 103 -9.07 2.88 14.56
N ASN A 104 -7.74 2.76 14.56
CA ASN A 104 -7.01 1.50 14.67
C ASN A 104 -5.84 1.73 15.64
N ARG A 105 -5.72 0.88 16.66
CA ARG A 105 -4.66 0.99 17.65
C ARG A 105 -3.38 0.26 17.28
N THR A 106 -3.45 -0.64 16.32
CA THR A 106 -2.35 -1.50 15.88
C THR A 106 -2.51 -1.87 14.42
N ASN A 107 -1.40 -2.10 13.74
CA ASN A 107 -1.37 -2.63 12.37
C ASN A 107 -1.62 -4.15 12.31
N ALA A 108 -1.64 -4.85 13.45
CA ALA A 108 -1.90 -6.30 13.51
C ALA A 108 -3.27 -6.73 12.94
N VAL A 109 -4.21 -5.77 12.81
CA VAL A 109 -5.53 -6.02 12.20
C VAL A 109 -5.53 -5.93 10.68
N PHE A 110 -4.44 -5.49 10.05
CA PHE A 110 -4.39 -5.24 8.61
C PHE A 110 -4.21 -6.52 7.75
N VAL A 111 -4.71 -7.63 8.27
CA VAL A 111 -4.80 -8.88 7.51
C VAL A 111 -5.75 -8.72 6.30
N GLY A 112 -5.52 -9.54 5.28
CA GLY A 112 -6.22 -9.41 4.00
C GLY A 112 -7.74 -9.39 4.09
N THR A 113 -8.34 -10.20 4.96
CA THR A 113 -9.80 -10.25 5.15
C THR A 113 -10.36 -8.96 5.72
N TYR A 114 -9.71 -8.38 6.74
CA TYR A 114 -10.13 -7.11 7.35
C TYR A 114 -10.00 -5.96 6.36
N VAL A 115 -8.85 -5.85 5.70
CA VAL A 115 -8.57 -4.77 4.73
C VAL A 115 -9.56 -4.82 3.58
N ARG A 116 -9.77 -6.00 2.96
CA ARG A 116 -10.75 -6.15 1.88
C ARG A 116 -12.15 -5.75 2.31
N LYS A 117 -12.62 -6.23 3.45
CA LYS A 117 -13.93 -5.88 3.99
C LYS A 117 -14.08 -4.38 4.25
N THR A 118 -13.05 -3.77 4.85
CA THR A 118 -13.07 -2.35 5.22
C THR A 118 -13.03 -1.44 4.00
N LEU A 119 -12.16 -1.72 3.03
CA LEU A 119 -11.98 -0.86 1.86
C LEU A 119 -12.97 -1.17 0.72
N ALA A 120 -13.66 -2.32 0.74
CA ALA A 120 -14.76 -2.61 -0.19
C ALA A 120 -16.09 -1.97 0.25
N ALA A 121 -16.21 -1.54 1.51
CA ALA A 121 -17.40 -0.84 1.98
C ALA A 121 -17.44 0.56 1.35
N GLU A 122 -18.57 0.92 0.73
CA GLU A 122 -18.78 2.26 0.20
C GLU A 122 -19.01 3.23 1.35
N SER A 123 -18.10 4.18 1.52
CA SER A 123 -18.14 5.21 2.56
C SER A 123 -18.78 6.50 2.08
N PHE A 124 -18.82 6.72 0.78
CA PHE A 124 -19.44 7.88 0.12
C PHE A 124 -19.84 7.53 -1.32
N PRO A 125 -20.85 8.21 -1.89
CA PRO A 125 -21.33 7.95 -3.24
C PRO A 125 -20.23 8.13 -4.30
N GLY A 126 -20.16 7.21 -5.25
CA GLY A 126 -19.19 7.27 -6.33
C GLY A 126 -17.75 6.92 -5.96
N GLN A 127 -17.50 6.43 -4.76
CA GLN A 127 -16.18 6.04 -4.25
C GLN A 127 -15.37 5.19 -5.25
N PHE A 128 -16.04 4.28 -5.97
CA PHE A 128 -15.40 3.37 -6.93
C PHE A 128 -15.52 3.80 -8.39
N THR A 129 -16.37 4.74 -8.71
CA THR A 129 -16.73 5.08 -10.10
C THR A 129 -16.44 6.52 -10.49
N ALA A 130 -16.71 7.49 -9.61
CA ALA A 130 -16.54 8.91 -9.94
C ALA A 130 -15.06 9.30 -10.06
N ILE A 131 -14.74 10.16 -11.00
CA ILE A 131 -13.48 10.91 -11.02
C ILE A 131 -13.77 12.26 -10.37
N PRO A 132 -13.28 12.52 -9.15
CA PRO A 132 -13.53 13.79 -8.48
C PRO A 132 -12.73 14.93 -9.11
N HIS A 133 -13.12 16.17 -8.83
CA HIS A 133 -12.36 17.35 -9.18
C HIS A 133 -11.72 17.98 -7.94
N ASN A 134 -10.77 18.89 -8.16
CA ASN A 134 -10.18 19.66 -7.07
C ASN A 134 -11.25 20.50 -6.37
N GLY A 135 -11.37 20.34 -5.06
CA GLY A 135 -12.36 21.07 -4.27
C GLY A 135 -13.69 20.35 -4.06
N ASP A 136 -13.96 19.26 -4.79
CA ASP A 136 -15.16 18.44 -4.56
C ASP A 136 -15.22 17.94 -3.13
N LYS A 137 -16.43 17.87 -2.58
CA LYS A 137 -16.67 17.43 -1.22
C LYS A 137 -17.47 16.14 -1.18
N VAL A 138 -17.18 15.32 -0.19
CA VAL A 138 -17.96 14.12 0.16
C VAL A 138 -18.22 14.12 1.65
N THR A 139 -19.40 13.68 2.07
CA THR A 139 -19.75 13.57 3.48
C THR A 139 -19.58 12.15 3.95
N VAL A 140 -18.73 11.93 4.95
CA VAL A 140 -18.47 10.61 5.56
C VAL A 140 -18.64 10.74 7.08
N GLY A 141 -19.55 9.94 7.65
CA GLY A 141 -19.78 9.96 9.10
C GLY A 141 -20.16 11.34 9.65
N GLY A 142 -20.87 12.16 8.86
CA GLY A 142 -21.27 13.53 9.22
C GLY A 142 -20.15 14.58 9.08
N GLN A 143 -19.00 14.21 8.51
CA GLN A 143 -17.90 15.14 8.24
C GLN A 143 -17.76 15.38 6.74
N ASP A 144 -17.64 16.64 6.35
CA ASP A 144 -17.31 17.02 4.99
C ASP A 144 -15.80 16.93 4.76
N LEU A 145 -15.42 16.10 3.80
CA LEU A 145 -14.05 15.87 3.36
C LEU A 145 -13.88 16.39 1.94
N GLN A 146 -12.74 17.00 1.67
CA GLN A 146 -12.46 17.63 0.38
C GLN A 146 -11.40 16.86 -0.41
N TRP A 147 -11.58 16.85 -1.73
CA TRP A 147 -10.58 16.36 -2.68
C TRP A 147 -9.58 17.46 -3.05
N HIS A 148 -8.31 17.12 -3.08
CA HIS A 148 -7.21 18.02 -3.41
C HIS A 148 -6.43 17.48 -4.60
N ALA A 149 -6.35 18.23 -5.68
CA ALA A 149 -5.51 17.93 -6.84
C ALA A 149 -4.07 18.39 -6.57
N LEU A 150 -3.15 17.45 -6.43
CA LEU A 150 -1.78 17.70 -5.97
C LEU A 150 -0.75 16.96 -6.81
N ASP A 151 0.40 17.60 -7.01
CA ASP A 151 1.63 16.99 -7.49
C ASP A 151 2.56 16.69 -6.30
N SER A 152 2.92 15.43 -6.10
CA SER A 152 3.97 15.06 -5.16
C SER A 152 5.33 15.52 -5.65
N THR A 153 6.13 16.13 -4.77
CA THR A 153 7.52 16.52 -5.07
C THR A 153 8.47 15.33 -5.05
N ASN A 154 8.08 14.23 -4.38
CA ASN A 154 8.83 12.98 -4.30
C ASN A 154 8.20 11.89 -5.19
N PHE A 155 8.95 10.83 -5.49
CA PHE A 155 8.43 9.65 -6.18
C PHE A 155 7.31 8.95 -5.39
N ASN A 156 7.36 9.02 -4.06
CA ASN A 156 6.32 8.52 -3.17
C ASN A 156 5.43 9.65 -2.66
N VAL A 157 4.14 9.37 -2.62
CA VAL A 157 3.10 10.29 -2.15
C VAL A 157 3.03 10.22 -0.64
N LYS A 158 3.35 11.31 0.04
CA LYS A 158 3.48 11.42 1.50
C LYS A 158 2.13 11.68 2.18
N LEU A 159 1.27 10.65 2.32
CA LEU A 159 -0.08 10.82 2.88
C LEU A 159 -0.08 11.35 4.31
N PHE A 160 0.90 10.94 5.13
CA PHE A 160 1.08 11.51 6.46
C PHE A 160 1.26 13.04 6.38
N ARG A 161 2.13 13.51 5.45
CA ARG A 161 2.40 14.94 5.27
C ARG A 161 1.22 15.69 4.66
N PHE A 162 0.44 15.02 3.80
CA PHE A 162 -0.82 15.57 3.30
C PHE A 162 -1.80 15.86 4.44
N ALA A 163 -2.12 14.88 5.26
CA ALA A 163 -3.02 15.06 6.41
C ALA A 163 -2.47 16.07 7.42
N TYR A 164 -1.18 15.97 7.75
CA TYR A 164 -0.52 16.90 8.67
C TYR A 164 -0.57 18.34 8.17
N GLY A 165 -0.30 18.57 6.89
CA GLY A 165 -0.31 19.91 6.28
C GLY A 165 -1.69 20.56 6.28
N LEU A 166 -2.75 19.77 6.21
CA LEU A 166 -4.15 20.20 6.27
C LEU A 166 -4.72 20.25 7.70
N ASN A 167 -3.91 19.99 8.72
CA ASN A 167 -4.36 19.90 10.12
C ASN A 167 -5.43 18.81 10.35
N LYS A 168 -5.34 17.71 9.63
CA LYS A 168 -6.25 16.56 9.70
C LYS A 168 -5.59 15.39 10.48
N PRO A 169 -6.38 14.41 10.94
CA PRO A 169 -5.85 13.20 11.58
C PRO A 169 -4.86 12.46 10.66
N THR A 170 -3.74 12.03 11.24
CA THR A 170 -2.67 11.32 10.50
C THR A 170 -2.64 9.82 10.78
N TYR A 171 -3.29 9.38 11.87
CA TYR A 171 -3.33 7.99 12.32
C TYR A 171 -4.77 7.52 12.50
N GLY A 172 -5.00 6.21 12.36
CA GLY A 172 -6.33 5.64 12.45
C GLY A 172 -7.25 6.19 11.37
N VAL A 173 -6.80 6.17 10.12
CA VAL A 173 -7.47 6.81 8.98
C VAL A 173 -7.41 5.93 7.74
N ILE A 174 -8.29 6.23 6.79
CA ILE A 174 -8.24 5.73 5.41
C ILE A 174 -8.02 6.94 4.49
N PHE A 175 -7.07 6.81 3.59
CA PHE A 175 -6.84 7.75 2.48
C PHE A 175 -7.36 7.17 1.17
N TRP A 176 -7.98 8.01 0.35
CA TRP A 176 -8.31 7.69 -1.04
C TRP A 176 -7.49 8.55 -1.99
N ALA A 177 -7.01 7.91 -3.04
CA ALA A 177 -6.23 8.55 -4.09
C ALA A 177 -6.78 8.15 -5.46
N VAL A 178 -6.91 9.11 -6.37
CA VAL A 178 -7.36 8.89 -7.76
C VAL A 178 -6.42 9.61 -8.70
N THR A 179 -6.05 8.96 -9.80
CA THR A 179 -5.34 9.60 -10.91
C THR A 179 -5.87 9.08 -12.23
N VAL A 180 -5.82 9.92 -13.25
CA VAL A 180 -6.23 9.58 -14.61
C VAL A 180 -4.99 9.47 -15.49
N ILE A 181 -4.90 8.37 -16.21
CA ILE A 181 -3.84 8.10 -17.17
C ILE A 181 -4.46 8.16 -18.56
N ASP A 182 -3.95 9.03 -19.40
CA ASP A 182 -4.27 9.04 -20.83
C ASP A 182 -3.16 8.32 -21.59
N SER A 183 -3.50 7.21 -22.23
CA SER A 183 -2.57 6.41 -23.02
C SER A 183 -2.75 6.71 -24.50
N PRO A 184 -1.68 7.03 -25.26
CA PRO A 184 -1.77 7.34 -26.69
C PRO A 184 -2.22 6.13 -27.53
N ARG A 185 -2.10 4.93 -27.00
CA ARG A 185 -2.46 3.67 -27.63
C ARG A 185 -2.94 2.66 -26.59
N GLU A 186 -3.55 1.59 -27.04
CA GLU A 186 -3.71 0.41 -26.20
C GLU A 186 -2.34 -0.22 -25.91
N ILE A 187 -2.10 -0.62 -24.65
CA ILE A 187 -0.87 -1.26 -24.21
C ILE A 187 -1.23 -2.53 -23.45
N GLU A 188 -0.89 -3.67 -24.03
CA GLU A 188 -1.09 -4.98 -23.41
C GLU A 188 0.07 -5.35 -22.47
N ASN A 189 -0.17 -6.36 -21.63
CA ASN A 189 0.82 -6.93 -20.70
C ASN A 189 1.45 -5.93 -19.72
N VAL A 190 0.75 -4.83 -19.46
CA VAL A 190 1.14 -3.83 -18.46
C VAL A 190 0.94 -4.41 -17.06
N ARG A 191 1.78 -4.03 -16.12
CA ARG A 191 1.62 -4.36 -14.70
C ARG A 191 1.62 -3.09 -13.86
N LEU A 192 0.70 -3.00 -12.91
CA LEU A 192 0.70 -1.95 -11.90
C LEU A 192 1.61 -2.39 -10.75
N ALA A 193 2.69 -1.63 -10.53
CA ALA A 193 3.63 -1.84 -9.44
C ALA A 193 3.36 -0.83 -8.33
N VAL A 194 3.23 -1.30 -7.11
CA VAL A 194 2.84 -0.49 -5.96
C VAL A 194 3.74 -0.79 -4.76
N GLY A 195 4.15 0.26 -4.07
CA GLY A 195 4.70 0.22 -2.73
C GLY A 195 3.85 1.04 -1.77
N SER A 196 3.70 0.58 -0.52
CA SER A 196 2.94 1.30 0.52
C SER A 196 3.46 0.97 1.91
N ASN A 197 3.49 1.94 2.83
CA ASN A 197 3.84 1.69 4.23
C ASN A 197 2.78 0.91 4.98
N SER A 198 1.52 1.11 4.61
CA SER A 198 0.38 0.48 5.26
C SER A 198 -0.36 -0.42 4.29
N ALA A 199 -1.36 -1.12 4.79
CA ALA A 199 -2.20 -1.94 3.95
C ALA A 199 -2.99 -1.08 2.96
N SER A 200 -3.09 -1.55 1.72
CA SER A 200 -3.76 -0.82 0.65
C SER A 200 -4.37 -1.74 -0.40
N LEU A 201 -5.40 -1.24 -1.06
CA LEU A 201 -5.99 -1.87 -2.25
C LEU A 201 -5.95 -0.89 -3.42
N TRP A 202 -5.77 -1.45 -4.62
CA TRP A 202 -5.60 -0.67 -5.85
C TRP A 202 -6.46 -1.23 -6.97
N TRP A 203 -7.07 -0.33 -7.72
CA TRP A 203 -7.95 -0.63 -8.85
C TRP A 203 -7.45 0.08 -10.11
N LEU A 204 -7.56 -0.60 -11.24
CA LEU A 204 -7.43 -0.04 -12.58
C LEU A 204 -8.78 -0.19 -13.28
N ASN A 205 -9.34 0.90 -13.77
CA ASN A 205 -10.62 0.93 -14.49
C ASN A 205 -11.76 0.19 -13.74
N GLY A 206 -11.81 0.34 -12.41
CA GLY A 206 -12.80 -0.29 -11.53
C GLY A 206 -12.49 -1.74 -11.14
N GLN A 207 -11.50 -2.40 -11.75
CA GLN A 207 -11.07 -3.74 -11.38
C GLN A 207 -10.00 -3.68 -10.30
N GLN A 208 -10.17 -4.40 -9.18
CA GLN A 208 -9.11 -4.54 -8.17
C GLN A 208 -7.96 -5.38 -8.71
N VAL A 209 -6.74 -4.82 -8.71
CA VAL A 209 -5.58 -5.43 -9.36
C VAL A 209 -4.40 -5.67 -8.42
N VAL A 210 -4.28 -4.90 -7.32
CA VAL A 210 -3.22 -5.06 -6.32
C VAL A 210 -3.81 -4.95 -4.91
N GLY A 211 -3.25 -5.73 -3.97
CA GLY A 211 -3.50 -5.60 -2.54
C GLY A 211 -2.22 -5.81 -1.74
N LEU A 212 -1.95 -4.91 -0.82
CA LEU A 212 -0.88 -5.00 0.16
C LEU A 212 -1.52 -5.12 1.54
N PHE A 213 -1.01 -6.05 2.36
CA PHE A 213 -1.60 -6.38 3.65
C PHE A 213 -0.53 -6.39 4.73
N ASP A 214 -0.97 -6.44 5.98
CA ASP A 214 -0.14 -6.47 7.18
C ASP A 214 0.63 -5.15 7.43
N ASP A 215 1.46 -5.13 8.46
CA ASP A 215 2.36 -4.01 8.76
C ASP A 215 3.55 -4.05 7.80
N ARG A 216 3.75 -2.95 7.08
CA ARG A 216 4.71 -2.91 5.97
C ARG A 216 5.56 -1.66 6.03
N ARG A 217 6.79 -1.79 5.53
CA ARG A 217 7.61 -0.64 5.15
C ARG A 217 7.36 -0.28 3.68
N MET A 218 7.51 0.99 3.35
CA MET A 218 7.43 1.46 1.98
C MET A 218 8.64 0.94 1.18
N VAL A 219 8.37 0.06 0.23
CA VAL A 219 9.35 -0.51 -0.71
C VAL A 219 8.83 -0.26 -2.11
N MET A 220 9.69 0.19 -3.02
CA MET A 220 9.32 0.37 -4.42
C MET A 220 8.96 -0.99 -5.05
N ASP A 221 7.86 -1.02 -5.83
CA ASP A 221 7.39 -2.21 -6.55
C ASP A 221 7.20 -3.44 -5.66
N ASP A 222 6.85 -3.23 -4.40
CA ASP A 222 6.71 -4.29 -3.39
C ASP A 222 5.68 -5.36 -3.83
N VAL A 223 4.58 -4.93 -4.43
CA VAL A 223 3.59 -5.82 -5.05
C VAL A 223 3.30 -5.36 -6.47
N VAL A 224 3.38 -6.31 -7.39
CA VAL A 224 3.12 -6.08 -8.82
C VAL A 224 1.88 -6.87 -9.23
N SER A 225 0.97 -6.24 -9.98
CA SER A 225 -0.25 -6.88 -10.46
C SER A 225 0.05 -8.03 -11.43
N LYS A 226 -0.98 -8.83 -11.74
CA LYS A 226 -1.00 -9.64 -12.96
C LYS A 226 -0.91 -8.72 -14.19
N ARG A 227 -0.74 -9.31 -15.37
CA ARG A 227 -0.78 -8.57 -16.63
C ARG A 227 -2.16 -7.97 -16.85
N LEU A 228 -2.19 -6.72 -17.28
CA LEU A 228 -3.35 -5.88 -17.51
C LEU A 228 -3.25 -5.28 -18.91
N THR A 229 -4.33 -4.69 -19.37
CA THR A 229 -4.35 -3.86 -20.57
C THR A 229 -4.69 -2.43 -20.17
N LEU A 230 -3.90 -1.46 -20.60
CA LEU A 230 -4.29 -0.05 -20.63
C LEU A 230 -5.04 0.19 -21.93
N ASN A 231 -6.26 0.71 -21.82
CA ASN A 231 -7.02 1.15 -22.98
C ASN A 231 -6.35 2.38 -23.61
N LYS A 232 -6.49 2.54 -24.92
CA LYS A 232 -6.22 3.83 -25.57
C LYS A 232 -7.12 4.89 -24.96
N GLY A 233 -6.58 6.08 -24.64
CA GLY A 233 -7.29 7.15 -23.96
C GLY A 233 -7.31 6.96 -22.45
N LYS A 234 -8.40 7.38 -21.79
CA LYS A 234 -8.50 7.48 -20.34
C LYS A 234 -8.52 6.12 -19.64
N ASN A 235 -7.66 5.97 -18.65
CA ASN A 235 -7.65 4.90 -17.67
C ASN A 235 -7.61 5.52 -16.27
N VAL A 236 -8.29 4.92 -15.31
CA VAL A 236 -8.39 5.44 -13.94
C VAL A 236 -7.73 4.48 -12.97
N ILE A 237 -6.75 4.98 -12.24
CA ILE A 237 -6.15 4.28 -11.10
C ILE A 237 -6.74 4.85 -9.83
N ARG A 238 -7.23 3.97 -8.95
CA ARG A 238 -7.69 4.30 -7.60
C ARG A 238 -6.86 3.55 -6.58
N GLY A 239 -6.57 4.19 -5.46
CA GLY A 239 -5.92 3.56 -4.33
C GLY A 239 -6.63 3.92 -3.03
N ALA A 240 -6.76 2.94 -2.15
CA ALA A 240 -7.18 3.15 -0.78
C ALA A 240 -6.09 2.64 0.16
N VAL A 241 -5.61 3.51 1.07
CA VAL A 241 -4.56 3.19 2.05
C VAL A 241 -5.16 3.32 3.44
N ILE A 242 -5.16 2.22 4.22
CA ILE A 242 -5.60 2.25 5.62
C ILE A 242 -4.37 2.34 6.52
N ASN A 243 -4.35 3.32 7.42
CA ASN A 243 -3.25 3.56 8.33
C ASN A 243 -3.67 3.42 9.79
N GLY A 244 -2.86 2.71 10.58
CA GLY A 244 -2.89 2.72 12.03
C GLY A 244 -1.85 3.70 12.58
N PRO A 245 -1.12 3.34 13.63
CA PRO A 245 0.07 4.07 14.07
C PRO A 245 1.19 3.94 13.03
N GLY A 246 1.88 5.02 12.72
CA GLY A 246 3.02 5.04 11.82
C GLY A 246 2.87 5.97 10.62
N MET A 247 3.84 5.89 9.70
CA MET A 247 3.83 6.68 8.48
C MET A 247 2.93 6.02 7.43
N SER A 248 2.35 6.83 6.57
CA SER A 248 1.58 6.38 5.41
C SER A 248 2.08 7.06 4.15
N ASP A 249 2.66 6.28 3.28
CA ASP A 249 3.14 6.73 1.98
C ASP A 249 2.81 5.64 0.96
N PHE A 250 2.73 6.02 -0.31
CA PHE A 250 2.67 5.04 -1.40
C PHE A 250 3.49 5.52 -2.60
N CYS A 251 3.89 4.60 -3.45
CA CYS A 251 4.37 4.88 -4.79
C CYS A 251 3.73 3.94 -5.79
N VAL A 252 3.50 4.45 -7.00
CA VAL A 252 2.83 3.69 -8.07
C VAL A 252 3.51 3.99 -9.39
N ARG A 253 3.77 2.95 -10.18
CA ARG A 253 4.18 3.07 -11.58
C ARG A 253 3.62 1.93 -12.41
N LEU A 254 3.62 2.13 -13.73
CA LEU A 254 3.23 1.13 -14.70
C LEU A 254 4.50 0.55 -15.34
N ILE A 255 4.57 -0.77 -15.40
CA ILE A 255 5.69 -1.52 -15.93
C ILE A 255 5.24 -2.28 -17.17
N GLY A 256 5.95 -2.13 -18.27
CA GLY A 256 5.70 -2.84 -19.52
C GLY A 256 6.11 -4.32 -19.48
N GLU A 257 5.88 -5.02 -20.56
CA GLU A 257 6.22 -6.44 -20.68
C GLU A 257 7.72 -6.68 -20.57
N ASP A 258 8.53 -5.73 -21.04
CA ASP A 258 10.00 -5.74 -20.96
C ASP A 258 10.56 -5.46 -19.56
N GLY A 259 9.68 -5.27 -18.56
CA GLY A 259 10.05 -4.94 -17.20
C GLY A 259 10.44 -3.48 -16.97
N LYS A 260 10.36 -2.62 -18.00
CA LYS A 260 10.70 -1.20 -17.87
C LYS A 260 9.48 -0.35 -17.54
N PRO A 261 9.67 0.79 -16.86
CA PRO A 261 8.60 1.74 -16.61
C PRO A 261 8.04 2.34 -17.92
N ILE A 262 6.71 2.44 -18.00
CA ILE A 262 6.02 3.10 -19.11
C ILE A 262 5.95 4.60 -18.79
N LYS A 263 6.51 5.43 -19.70
CA LYS A 263 6.64 6.88 -19.47
C LYS A 263 5.89 7.73 -20.49
N ASP A 264 5.49 7.16 -21.62
CA ASP A 264 4.79 7.81 -22.70
C ASP A 264 3.28 7.93 -22.43
N LEU A 265 2.95 8.35 -21.21
CA LEU A 265 1.59 8.53 -20.70
C LEU A 265 1.39 9.98 -20.29
N ALA A 266 0.16 10.46 -20.39
CA ALA A 266 -0.24 11.73 -19.81
C ALA A 266 -1.02 11.48 -18.50
N VAL A 267 -0.60 12.10 -17.42
CA VAL A 267 -1.21 11.97 -16.09
C VAL A 267 -1.98 13.24 -15.78
N SER A 268 -3.27 13.10 -15.55
CA SER A 268 -4.17 14.21 -15.22
C SER A 268 -4.97 13.96 -13.93
N VAL A 269 -5.79 14.91 -13.58
CA VAL A 269 -6.76 14.88 -12.47
C VAL A 269 -8.18 15.19 -12.95
N GLU A 270 -8.41 14.99 -14.27
CA GLU A 270 -9.68 15.25 -14.95
C GLU A 270 -10.03 14.11 -15.93
#